data_42247261ee14f661a854838646e9a8d9
#
_entry.id   42247261ee14f661a854838646e9a8d9
#
_cell.length_a   1.000
_cell.length_b   1.000
_cell.length_c   1.000
_cell.angle_alpha   90.00
_cell.angle_beta   90.00
_cell.angle_gamma   90.00
#
_symmetry.space_group_name_H-M   'P 1'
#
loop_
_entity.id
_entity.type
_entity.pdbx_description
1 polymer ?
#
loop_
_entity_poly.entity_id
_entity_poly.type
_entity_poly.pdbx_seq_one_letter_code
_entity_poly.pdbx_strand_id
1 'polypeptide(L)'
;MRKEFIYVLKLARSKSEKLPPADEAVMEKHFDRLKKALADGKLIFAGPCEDKAFGVIVFRVQSSGDAEKFMKDDPAVEHGIMTAELHPFHVSLAEKRQS
;
A
#
# COMPACT_ATOMS: atom_id res chain seq x y z
N MET A 1 20.32 -2.96 -7.71
CA MET A 1 19.87 -3.68 -6.51
C MET A 1 18.55 -3.08 -6.01
N ARG A 2 17.57 -3.93 -5.75
CA ARG A 2 16.27 -3.46 -5.25
C ARG A 2 16.36 -3.14 -3.78
N LYS A 3 15.64 -2.10 -3.37
CA LYS A 3 15.52 -1.68 -1.98
C LYS A 3 14.09 -1.87 -1.53
N GLU A 4 13.93 -2.09 -0.25
CA GLU A 4 12.61 -2.29 0.34
C GLU A 4 12.12 -1.02 1.00
N PHE A 5 10.82 -0.81 0.91
CA PHE A 5 10.16 0.36 1.46
C PHE A 5 8.83 -0.06 2.05
N ILE A 6 8.33 0.76 2.93
CA ILE A 6 6.99 0.60 3.50
C ILE A 6 6.24 1.92 3.34
N TYR A 7 4.97 1.86 2.95
CA TYR A 7 4.13 3.02 3.21
C TYR A 7 2.95 2.61 4.06
N VAL A 8 2.59 3.53 4.97
CA VAL A 8 1.52 3.34 5.94
C VAL A 8 0.34 4.17 5.49
N LEU A 9 -0.81 3.53 5.37
CA LEU A 9 -2.05 4.16 4.91
C LEU A 9 -2.99 4.38 6.08
N LYS A 10 -3.60 5.57 6.13
CA LYS A 10 -4.64 5.89 7.09
C LYS A 10 -5.80 6.54 6.36
N LEU A 11 -7.01 6.28 6.79
CA LEU A 11 -8.16 6.97 6.21
C LEU A 11 -8.05 8.47 6.46
N ALA A 12 -8.32 9.24 5.43
CA ALA A 12 -8.27 10.69 5.52
C ALA A 12 -9.50 11.27 6.23
N ARG A 13 -10.53 10.45 6.41
CA ARG A 13 -11.77 10.85 7.09
C ARG A 13 -12.09 9.88 8.22
N SER A 14 -13.14 10.18 8.99
CA SER A 14 -13.53 9.39 10.14
C SER A 14 -13.83 7.94 9.75
N LYS A 15 -13.36 6.99 10.57
CA LYS A 15 -13.62 5.56 10.37
C LYS A 15 -15.09 5.20 10.44
N SER A 16 -15.90 6.02 11.13
CA SER A 16 -17.33 5.76 11.25
C SER A 16 -18.13 6.12 10.02
N GLU A 17 -17.53 6.85 9.10
CA GLU A 17 -18.19 7.23 7.86
C GLU A 17 -18.10 6.11 6.83
N LYS A 18 -19.22 5.82 6.19
CA LYS A 18 -19.19 4.90 5.07
C LYS A 18 -18.58 5.57 3.85
N LEU A 19 -17.83 4.81 3.08
CA LEU A 19 -17.27 5.33 1.83
C LEU A 19 -18.40 5.48 0.81
N PRO A 20 -18.45 6.61 0.08
CA PRO A 20 -19.34 6.73 -1.06
C PRO A 20 -19.06 5.66 -2.12
N PRO A 21 -20.03 5.27 -2.93
CA PRO A 21 -19.81 4.25 -3.96
C PRO A 21 -18.63 4.54 -4.89
N ALA A 22 -18.40 5.83 -5.22
CA ALA A 22 -17.27 6.19 -6.06
C ALA A 22 -15.94 5.86 -5.38
N ASP A 23 -15.85 6.06 -4.06
CA ASP A 23 -14.65 5.75 -3.29
C ASP A 23 -14.45 4.23 -3.16
N GLU A 24 -15.54 3.48 -3.05
CA GLU A 24 -15.44 2.01 -3.04
C GLU A 24 -14.83 1.49 -4.34
N ALA A 25 -15.21 2.08 -5.48
CA ALA A 25 -14.65 1.70 -6.77
C ALA A 25 -13.15 2.01 -6.84
N VAL A 26 -12.74 3.14 -6.25
CA VAL A 26 -11.32 3.49 -6.16
C VAL A 26 -10.56 2.48 -5.31
N MET A 27 -11.17 2.05 -4.20
CA MET A 27 -10.53 1.06 -3.33
C MET A 27 -10.39 -0.30 -4.02
N GLU A 28 -11.32 -0.67 -4.90
CA GLU A 28 -11.16 -1.86 -5.72
C GLU A 28 -9.94 -1.74 -6.65
N LYS A 29 -9.76 -0.59 -7.27
CA LYS A 29 -8.61 -0.34 -8.14
C LYS A 29 -7.31 -0.37 -7.33
N HIS A 30 -7.31 0.18 -6.12
CA HIS A 30 -6.19 0.12 -5.20
C HIS A 30 -5.79 -1.33 -4.95
N PHE A 31 -6.76 -2.18 -4.64
CA PHE A 31 -6.50 -3.58 -4.35
C PHE A 31 -6.01 -4.35 -5.60
N ASP A 32 -6.65 -4.09 -6.76
CA ASP A 32 -6.24 -4.72 -8.02
C ASP A 32 -4.80 -4.36 -8.39
N ARG A 33 -4.41 -3.11 -8.14
CA ARG A 33 -3.05 -2.66 -8.40
C ARG A 33 -2.05 -3.40 -7.50
N LEU A 34 -2.41 -3.61 -6.24
CA LEU A 34 -1.56 -4.36 -5.31
C LEU A 34 -1.45 -5.83 -5.71
N LYS A 35 -2.54 -6.43 -6.17
CA LYS A 35 -2.50 -7.81 -6.68
C LYS A 35 -1.55 -7.93 -7.86
N LYS A 36 -1.58 -6.96 -8.77
CA LYS A 36 -0.67 -6.96 -9.91
C LYS A 36 0.78 -6.81 -9.45
N ALA A 37 1.04 -5.91 -8.50
CA ALA A 37 2.38 -5.73 -7.96
C ALA A 37 2.89 -7.00 -7.28
N LEU A 38 2.00 -7.74 -6.64
CA LEU A 38 2.35 -9.02 -6.03
C LEU A 38 2.74 -10.04 -7.11
N ALA A 39 1.96 -10.12 -8.16
CA ALA A 39 2.25 -11.02 -9.27
C ALA A 39 3.57 -10.66 -9.97
N ASP A 40 3.89 -9.38 -10.03
CA ASP A 40 5.12 -8.89 -10.67
C ASP A 40 6.35 -9.02 -9.76
N GLY A 41 6.21 -9.47 -8.53
CA GLY A 41 7.32 -9.60 -7.60
C GLY A 41 7.76 -8.30 -6.95
N LYS A 42 6.98 -7.25 -7.10
CA LYS A 42 7.28 -5.94 -6.51
C LYS A 42 6.74 -5.83 -5.08
N LEU A 43 5.54 -6.32 -4.85
CA LEU A 43 4.92 -6.27 -3.52
C LEU A 43 5.40 -7.47 -2.70
N ILE A 44 5.85 -7.22 -1.47
CA ILE A 44 6.25 -8.27 -0.54
C ILE A 44 5.04 -8.72 0.25
N PHE A 45 4.37 -7.80 0.92
CA PHE A 45 3.08 -8.08 1.55
C PHE A 45 2.34 -6.77 1.79
N ALA A 46 1.04 -6.88 2.00
CA ALA A 46 0.20 -5.74 2.31
C ALA A 46 -1.00 -6.22 3.12
N GLY A 47 -1.52 -5.35 3.95
CA GLY A 47 -2.72 -5.66 4.69
C GLY A 47 -3.10 -4.53 5.65
N PRO A 48 -4.39 -4.47 6.00
CA PRO A 48 -4.86 -3.51 6.99
C PRO A 48 -4.78 -4.10 8.39
N CYS A 49 -4.69 -3.23 9.40
CA CYS A 49 -4.97 -3.65 10.77
C CYS A 49 -6.46 -3.98 10.87
N GLU A 50 -6.79 -5.03 11.61
CA GLU A 50 -8.19 -5.45 11.74
C GLU A 50 -9.06 -4.41 12.43
N ASP A 51 -8.46 -3.60 13.32
CA ASP A 51 -9.15 -2.50 13.98
C ASP A 51 -9.24 -1.24 13.11
N LYS A 52 -8.74 -1.32 11.87
CA LYS A 52 -8.76 -0.22 10.91
C LYS A 52 -7.91 0.98 11.31
N ALA A 53 -6.94 0.78 12.22
CA ALA A 53 -6.06 1.87 12.64
C ALA A 53 -5.19 2.37 11.48
N PHE A 54 -4.65 1.44 10.70
CA PHE A 54 -3.84 1.76 9.52
C PHE A 54 -3.67 0.51 8.66
N GLY A 55 -3.15 0.70 7.46
CA GLY A 55 -2.73 -0.40 6.60
C GLY A 55 -1.27 -0.26 6.28
N VAL A 56 -0.62 -1.36 5.89
CA VAL A 56 0.79 -1.33 5.50
C VAL A 56 0.97 -1.95 4.14
N ILE A 57 1.92 -1.40 3.39
CA ILE A 57 2.32 -1.93 2.09
C ILE A 57 3.84 -1.98 2.09
N VAL A 58 4.39 -3.18 2.02
CA VAL A 58 5.83 -3.41 2.00
C VAL A 58 6.20 -3.92 0.61
N PHE A 59 7.11 -3.20 -0.05
CA PHE A 59 7.41 -3.45 -1.45
C PHE A 59 8.88 -3.18 -1.75
N ARG A 60 9.33 -3.58 -2.94
CA ARG A 60 10.70 -3.39 -3.36
C ARG A 60 10.75 -2.69 -4.70
N VAL A 61 11.63 -1.69 -4.79
CA VAL A 61 11.90 -0.95 -6.00
C VAL A 61 13.38 -0.59 -6.01
N GLN A 62 13.84 0.07 -7.07
CA GLN A 62 15.26 0.35 -7.22
C GLN A 62 15.72 1.62 -6.53
N SER A 63 14.83 2.58 -6.31
CA SER A 63 15.21 3.87 -5.74
C SER A 63 14.09 4.45 -4.89
N SER A 64 14.47 5.43 -4.06
CA SER A 64 13.48 6.17 -3.26
C SER A 64 12.51 6.96 -4.15
N GLY A 65 12.98 7.44 -5.30
CA GLY A 65 12.10 8.12 -6.26
C GLY A 65 11.03 7.19 -6.82
N ASP A 66 11.42 5.96 -7.14
CA ASP A 66 10.47 4.95 -7.59
C ASP A 66 9.49 4.58 -6.48
N ALA A 67 9.96 4.54 -5.23
CA ALA A 67 9.09 4.24 -4.09
C ALA A 67 8.06 5.33 -3.90
N GLU A 68 8.48 6.60 -3.98
CA GLU A 68 7.57 7.73 -3.85
C GLU A 68 6.52 7.72 -4.95
N LYS A 69 6.93 7.44 -6.19
CA LYS A 69 6.01 7.35 -7.31
C LYS A 69 5.00 6.20 -7.10
N PHE A 70 5.47 5.05 -6.65
CA PHE A 70 4.59 3.91 -6.41
C PHE A 70 3.52 4.25 -5.36
N MET A 71 3.91 4.93 -4.30
CA MET A 71 2.97 5.37 -3.27
C MET A 71 1.99 6.42 -3.80
N LYS A 72 2.50 7.45 -4.49
CA LYS A 72 1.65 8.55 -4.98
C LYS A 72 0.68 8.12 -6.07
N ASP A 73 1.05 7.11 -6.85
CA ASP A 73 0.21 6.58 -7.92
C ASP A 73 -0.84 5.59 -7.41
N ASP A 74 -0.81 5.27 -6.12
CA ASP A 74 -1.84 4.42 -5.51
C ASP A 74 -3.19 5.14 -5.62
N PRO A 75 -4.21 4.53 -6.23
CA PRO A 75 -5.51 5.21 -6.40
C PRO A 75 -6.10 5.74 -5.09
N ALA A 76 -5.94 5.02 -3.99
CA ALA A 76 -6.48 5.47 -2.70
C ALA A 76 -5.81 6.74 -2.22
N VAL A 77 -4.52 6.91 -2.53
CA VAL A 77 -3.76 8.10 -2.18
C VAL A 77 -4.05 9.23 -3.16
N GLU A 78 -4.03 8.91 -4.45
CA GLU A 78 -4.25 9.90 -5.51
C GLU A 78 -5.61 10.56 -5.38
N HIS A 79 -6.63 9.81 -5.02
CA HIS A 79 -7.99 10.33 -4.86
C HIS A 79 -8.28 10.89 -3.47
N GLY A 80 -7.27 10.93 -2.60
CA GLY A 80 -7.43 11.55 -1.28
C GLY A 80 -8.27 10.77 -0.29
N ILE A 81 -8.55 9.49 -0.56
CA ILE A 81 -9.29 8.64 0.37
C ILE A 81 -8.41 8.30 1.57
N MET A 82 -7.13 8.08 1.31
CA MET A 82 -6.14 7.75 2.33
C MET A 82 -4.97 8.68 2.29
N THR A 83 -4.36 8.91 3.44
CA THR A 83 -3.05 9.54 3.53
C THR A 83 -2.00 8.43 3.59
N ALA A 84 -0.80 8.74 3.13
CA ALA A 84 0.27 7.75 3.11
C ALA A 84 1.56 8.36 3.62
N GLU A 85 2.32 7.55 4.33
CA GLU A 85 3.63 7.93 4.85
C GLU A 85 4.63 6.87 4.41
N LEU A 86 5.69 7.30 3.71
CA LEU A 86 6.67 6.41 3.11
C LEU A 86 7.95 6.39 3.95
N HIS A 87 8.50 5.20 4.14
CA HIS A 87 9.78 5.04 4.82
C HIS A 87 10.64 3.99 4.11
N PRO A 88 11.96 4.19 4.06
CA PRO A 88 12.86 3.08 3.74
C PRO A 88 12.66 1.99 4.80
N PHE A 89 12.70 0.75 4.38
CA PHE A 89 12.43 -0.36 5.28
C PHE A 89 13.32 -1.53 4.91
N HIS A 90 13.68 -2.33 5.90
CA HIS A 90 14.47 -3.53 5.65
C HIS A 90 13.75 -4.72 6.26
N VAL A 91 13.38 -5.67 5.41
CA VAL A 91 12.76 -6.91 5.88
C VAL A 91 13.89 -7.79 6.42
N SER A 92 14.09 -7.74 7.73
CA SER A 92 15.15 -8.52 8.37
C SER A 92 14.81 -9.99 8.49
N LEU A 93 13.55 -10.28 8.81
CA LEU A 93 13.06 -11.63 9.00
C LEU A 93 11.67 -11.73 8.42
N ALA A 94 11.40 -12.79 7.69
CA ALA A 94 10.09 -13.02 7.12
C ALA A 94 9.86 -14.53 7.02
N GLU A 95 8.62 -14.94 7.22
CA GLU A 95 8.24 -16.31 7.01
C GLU A 95 8.42 -16.66 5.54
N LYS A 96 9.09 -17.76 5.27
CA LYS A 96 9.27 -18.23 3.90
C LYS A 96 8.02 -18.99 3.49
N ARG A 97 7.34 -18.46 2.46
CA ARG A 97 6.13 -19.10 1.95
C ARG A 97 6.40 -19.76 0.63
N GLN A 98 5.82 -20.92 0.45
CA GLN A 98 5.85 -21.61 -0.83
C GLN A 98 4.71 -21.06 -1.68
N SER A 99 5.03 -20.74 -2.90
CA SER A 99 4.04 -20.25 -3.85
C SER A 99 3.23 -21.38 -4.46
#